data_9e28ec8f6f7beb436fcb7a9cf9ffbf99
#
_entry.id   9e28ec8f6f7beb436fcb7a9cf9ffbf99
#
_cell.length_a   1.000
_cell.length_b   1.000
_cell.length_c   1.000
_cell.angle_alpha   90.00
_cell.angle_beta   90.00
_cell.angle_gamma   90.00
#
_symmetry.space_group_name_H-M   'P 1'
#
loop_
_entity.id
_entity.type
_entity.pdbx_description
1 polymer ?
#
loop_
_entity_poly.entity_id
_entity_poly.type
_entity_poly.pdbx_seq_one_letter_code
_entity_poly.pdbx_strand_id
1 'polypeptide(L)'
;MTNILLINGPNLNLLGKREPSIYGDKDLEQIEQELIEKASKLNCNLECFQSNSESEIVDLIQQKSQSTDVIIINPGGYTHTSIAIRDAFLAVEVPFIEIHISNIFAREEFRKESYFSDIAVGVISGFGFEGYNLALDAAINLCSKK
;
A
#
# COMPACT_ATOMS: atom_id res chain seq x y z
N MET A 1 3.85 -20.35 -4.60
CA MET A 1 2.95 -19.23 -4.92
C MET A 1 3.45 -17.97 -4.21
N THR A 2 3.49 -16.88 -4.91
CA THR A 2 3.89 -15.60 -4.35
C THR A 2 2.78 -15.02 -3.47
N ASN A 3 3.13 -14.61 -2.27
CA ASN A 3 2.19 -14.02 -1.31
C ASN A 3 2.44 -12.52 -1.20
N ILE A 4 1.43 -11.74 -1.57
CA ILE A 4 1.47 -10.28 -1.56
C ILE A 4 0.44 -9.79 -0.54
N LEU A 5 0.84 -8.82 0.27
CA LEU A 5 -0.04 -8.19 1.25
C LEU A 5 -0.25 -6.73 0.87
N LEU A 6 -1.51 -6.33 0.71
CA LEU A 6 -1.87 -4.94 0.49
C LEU A 6 -2.44 -4.36 1.78
N ILE A 7 -1.83 -3.30 2.28
CA ILE A 7 -2.29 -2.59 3.47
C ILE A 7 -2.73 -1.19 3.06
N ASN A 8 -3.98 -0.85 3.39
CA ASN A 8 -4.54 0.48 3.21
C ASN A 8 -4.73 1.13 4.57
N GLY A 9 -4.18 2.31 4.74
CA GLY A 9 -4.21 3.07 5.98
C GLY A 9 -5.48 3.87 6.21
N PRO A 10 -5.42 4.88 7.09
CA PRO A 10 -6.60 5.59 7.56
C PRO A 10 -7.33 6.32 6.46
N ASN A 11 -8.64 6.35 6.59
CA ASN A 11 -9.59 7.03 5.72
C ASN A 11 -9.75 6.41 4.33
N LEU A 12 -8.97 5.38 3.98
CA LEU A 12 -9.08 4.72 2.67
C LEU A 12 -10.35 3.87 2.57
N ASN A 13 -10.96 3.53 3.70
CA ASN A 13 -12.29 2.93 3.74
C ASN A 13 -13.38 3.85 3.17
N LEU A 14 -13.08 5.15 3.04
CA LEU A 14 -14.02 6.14 2.51
C LEU A 14 -13.84 6.43 1.02
N LEU A 15 -13.00 5.67 0.32
CA LEU A 15 -12.83 5.82 -1.13
C LEU A 15 -14.17 5.68 -1.85
N GLY A 16 -14.37 6.55 -2.85
CA GLY A 16 -15.63 6.65 -3.57
C GLY A 16 -16.64 7.60 -2.93
N LYS A 17 -16.42 7.97 -1.68
CA LYS A 17 -17.33 8.84 -0.90
C LYS A 17 -16.69 10.16 -0.50
N ARG A 18 -15.35 10.26 -0.58
CA ARG A 18 -14.58 11.40 -0.12
C ARG A 18 -13.72 11.93 -1.26
N GLU A 19 -13.85 13.24 -1.52
CA GLU A 19 -13.04 13.96 -2.50
C GLU A 19 -12.87 13.22 -3.83
N PRO A 20 -13.98 12.90 -4.57
CA PRO A 20 -13.88 12.11 -5.81
C PRO A 20 -12.99 12.75 -6.88
N SER A 21 -12.87 14.08 -6.87
CA SER A 21 -12.01 14.79 -7.82
C SER A 21 -10.52 14.49 -7.61
N ILE A 22 -10.14 14.06 -6.40
CA ILE A 22 -8.75 13.72 -6.07
C ILE A 22 -8.54 12.20 -6.13
N TYR A 23 -9.46 11.44 -5.55
CA TYR A 23 -9.30 10.00 -5.33
C TYR A 23 -10.08 9.12 -6.30
N GLY A 24 -11.03 9.71 -7.09
CA GLY A 24 -11.91 8.96 -7.99
C GLY A 24 -13.17 8.47 -7.30
N ASP A 25 -14.02 7.73 -8.03
CA ASP A 25 -15.35 7.30 -7.58
C ASP A 25 -15.46 5.80 -7.26
N LYS A 26 -14.44 4.98 -7.55
CA LYS A 26 -14.43 3.59 -7.14
C LYS A 26 -14.26 3.49 -5.64
N ASP A 27 -14.95 2.52 -5.02
CA ASP A 27 -14.74 2.24 -3.61
C ASP A 27 -13.56 1.27 -3.42
N LEU A 28 -13.10 1.15 -2.19
CA LEU A 28 -11.95 0.31 -1.88
C LEU A 28 -12.21 -1.17 -2.19
N GLU A 29 -13.42 -1.65 -1.89
CA GLU A 29 -13.78 -3.05 -2.13
C GLU A 29 -13.68 -3.41 -3.61
N GLN A 30 -14.14 -2.53 -4.50
CA GLN A 30 -14.03 -2.73 -5.94
C GLN A 30 -12.58 -2.79 -6.39
N ILE A 31 -11.74 -1.90 -5.87
CA ILE A 31 -10.31 -1.88 -6.17
C ILE A 31 -9.66 -3.18 -5.73
N GLU A 32 -9.93 -3.61 -4.50
CA GLU A 32 -9.36 -4.84 -3.94
C GLU A 32 -9.77 -6.07 -4.74
N GLN A 33 -11.04 -6.16 -5.12
CA GLN A 33 -11.53 -7.29 -5.91
C GLN A 33 -10.83 -7.39 -7.26
N GLU A 34 -10.68 -6.27 -7.96
CA GLU A 34 -9.98 -6.23 -9.24
C GLU A 34 -8.52 -6.69 -9.11
N LEU A 35 -7.85 -6.26 -8.03
CA LEU A 35 -6.46 -6.62 -7.78
C LEU A 35 -6.32 -8.12 -7.42
N ILE A 36 -7.22 -8.64 -6.59
CA ILE A 36 -7.21 -10.04 -6.20
C ILE A 36 -7.40 -10.94 -7.43
N GLU A 37 -8.34 -10.59 -8.30
CA GLU A 37 -8.58 -11.33 -9.54
C GLU A 37 -7.35 -11.31 -10.47
N LYS A 38 -6.74 -10.13 -10.62
CA LYS A 38 -5.53 -9.99 -11.43
C LYS A 38 -4.39 -10.83 -10.86
N ALA A 39 -4.16 -10.77 -9.56
CA ALA A 39 -3.12 -11.55 -8.90
C ALA A 39 -3.35 -13.05 -9.09
N SER A 40 -4.58 -13.50 -8.92
CA SER A 40 -4.95 -14.91 -9.09
C SER A 40 -4.65 -15.41 -10.49
N LYS A 41 -4.95 -14.63 -11.52
CA LYS A 41 -4.64 -14.99 -12.92
C LYS A 41 -3.14 -15.11 -13.17
N LEU A 42 -2.32 -14.44 -12.37
CA LEU A 42 -0.86 -14.47 -12.47
C LEU A 42 -0.24 -15.43 -11.42
N ASN A 43 -1.05 -16.30 -10.85
CA ASN A 43 -0.66 -17.30 -9.88
C ASN A 43 -0.03 -16.71 -8.62
N CYS A 44 -0.57 -15.59 -8.17
CA CYS A 44 -0.17 -14.91 -6.94
C CYS A 44 -1.35 -14.84 -5.98
N ASN A 45 -1.05 -14.90 -4.69
CA ASN A 45 -2.04 -14.73 -3.63
C ASN A 45 -1.95 -13.31 -3.09
N LEU A 46 -3.03 -12.57 -3.18
CA LEU A 46 -3.12 -11.22 -2.64
C LEU A 46 -4.12 -11.16 -1.50
N GLU A 47 -3.66 -10.77 -0.33
CA GLU A 47 -4.51 -10.45 0.81
C GLU A 47 -4.58 -8.94 0.97
N CYS A 48 -5.76 -8.41 1.27
CA CYS A 48 -5.99 -6.98 1.42
C CYS A 48 -6.52 -6.68 2.82
N PHE A 49 -5.96 -5.64 3.44
CA PHE A 49 -6.40 -5.16 4.75
C PHE A 49 -6.50 -3.64 4.72
N GLN A 50 -7.43 -3.11 5.49
CA GLN A 50 -7.56 -1.68 5.70
C GLN A 50 -7.75 -1.43 7.19
N SER A 51 -7.07 -0.42 7.72
CA SER A 51 -7.24 -0.03 9.12
C SER A 51 -6.95 1.45 9.30
N ASN A 52 -7.72 2.07 10.20
CA ASN A 52 -7.48 3.43 10.67
C ASN A 52 -6.51 3.45 11.86
N SER A 53 -6.19 2.28 12.42
CA SER A 53 -5.39 2.17 13.64
C SER A 53 -3.93 1.93 13.32
N GLU A 54 -3.07 2.82 13.80
CA GLU A 54 -1.62 2.68 13.65
C GLU A 54 -1.11 1.39 14.27
N SER A 55 -1.56 1.06 15.49
CA SER A 55 -1.13 -0.15 16.17
C SER A 55 -1.59 -1.42 15.46
N GLU A 56 -2.78 -1.41 14.89
CA GLU A 56 -3.28 -2.55 14.13
C GLU A 56 -2.44 -2.79 12.87
N ILE A 57 -2.01 -1.71 12.19
CA ILE A 57 -1.13 -1.81 11.02
C ILE A 57 0.24 -2.37 11.43
N VAL A 58 0.80 -1.89 12.54
CA VAL A 58 2.06 -2.41 13.08
C VAL A 58 1.95 -3.90 13.38
N ASP A 59 0.90 -4.31 14.07
CA ASP A 59 0.67 -5.72 14.42
C ASP A 59 0.52 -6.58 13.17
N LEU A 60 -0.18 -6.08 12.16
CA LEU A 60 -0.39 -6.79 10.90
C LEU A 60 0.93 -7.04 10.17
N ILE A 61 1.79 -6.04 10.09
CA ILE A 61 3.12 -6.17 9.48
C ILE A 61 3.93 -7.27 10.20
N GLN A 62 3.92 -7.25 11.51
CA GLN A 62 4.64 -8.24 12.32
C GLN A 62 4.07 -9.64 12.13
N GLN A 63 2.76 -9.78 12.22
CA GLN A 63 2.09 -11.09 12.15
C GLN A 63 2.22 -11.75 10.78
N LYS A 64 2.20 -10.96 9.72
CA LYS A 64 2.23 -11.47 8.34
C LYS A 64 3.63 -11.60 7.76
N SER A 65 4.65 -11.10 8.44
CA SER A 65 5.99 -10.99 7.88
C SER A 65 6.57 -12.30 7.37
N GLN A 66 6.36 -13.39 8.07
CA GLN A 66 6.95 -14.69 7.69
C GLN A 66 6.23 -15.38 6.54
N SER A 67 4.98 -14.99 6.27
CA SER A 67 4.18 -15.59 5.20
C SER A 67 4.00 -14.67 4.00
N THR A 68 4.68 -13.53 3.97
CA THR A 68 4.52 -12.51 2.93
C THR A 68 5.84 -12.28 2.21
N ASP A 69 5.80 -12.27 0.88
CA ASP A 69 6.98 -12.03 0.04
C ASP A 69 7.21 -10.55 -0.20
N VAL A 70 6.14 -9.78 -0.36
CA VAL A 70 6.22 -8.32 -0.56
C VAL A 70 4.95 -7.66 -0.04
N ILE A 71 5.10 -6.47 0.52
CA ILE A 71 3.97 -5.66 1.00
C ILE A 71 3.80 -4.46 0.09
N ILE A 72 2.56 -4.16 -0.27
CA ILE A 72 2.17 -2.90 -0.89
C ILE A 72 1.43 -2.11 0.18
N ILE A 73 1.84 -0.89 0.44
CA ILE A 73 1.17 -0.07 1.45
C ILE A 73 0.79 1.30 0.90
N ASN A 74 -0.48 1.65 1.10
CA ASN A 74 -0.94 3.02 0.99
C ASN A 74 -1.14 3.51 2.43
N PRO A 75 -0.18 4.24 2.99
CA PRO A 75 -0.21 4.58 4.41
C PRO A 75 -1.22 5.67 4.78
N GLY A 76 -1.81 6.33 3.78
CA GLY A 76 -2.66 7.48 4.04
C GLY A 76 -1.88 8.57 4.77
N GLY A 77 -2.52 9.24 5.71
CA GLY A 77 -1.88 10.29 6.50
C GLY A 77 -0.72 9.82 7.37
N TYR A 78 -0.66 8.54 7.70
CA TYR A 78 0.47 8.01 8.47
C TYR A 78 1.80 8.08 7.73
N THR A 79 1.78 8.30 6.42
CA THR A 79 2.98 8.58 5.63
C THR A 79 3.85 9.66 6.25
N HIS A 80 3.19 10.67 6.81
CA HIS A 80 3.83 11.91 7.27
C HIS A 80 4.03 11.95 8.78
N THR A 81 3.59 10.92 9.51
CA THR A 81 3.56 10.95 10.99
C THR A 81 4.04 9.69 11.66
N SER A 82 3.97 8.52 11.02
CA SER A 82 4.17 7.27 11.75
C SER A 82 5.59 6.74 11.71
N ILE A 83 6.32 7.03 12.75
CA ILE A 83 7.62 6.40 13.01
C ILE A 83 7.39 4.92 13.40
N ALA A 84 6.29 4.62 14.09
CA ALA A 84 6.00 3.25 14.53
C ALA A 84 5.85 2.28 13.35
N ILE A 85 5.15 2.68 12.29
CA ILE A 85 5.01 1.84 11.09
C ILE A 85 6.37 1.73 10.38
N ARG A 86 7.14 2.82 10.28
CA ARG A 86 8.50 2.77 9.72
C ARG A 86 9.34 1.73 10.45
N ASP A 87 9.33 1.76 11.77
CA ASP A 87 10.13 0.84 12.59
C ASP A 87 9.65 -0.61 12.44
N ALA A 88 8.36 -0.83 12.25
CA ALA A 88 7.82 -2.16 11.99
C ALA A 88 8.40 -2.76 10.70
N PHE A 89 8.46 -1.97 9.62
CA PHE A 89 9.07 -2.41 8.37
C PHE A 89 10.56 -2.72 8.53
N LEU A 90 11.28 -1.88 9.26
CA LEU A 90 12.71 -2.12 9.50
C LEU A 90 12.94 -3.40 10.31
N ALA A 91 12.07 -3.69 11.25
CA ALA A 91 12.20 -4.86 12.11
C ALA A 91 11.98 -6.19 11.38
N VAL A 92 11.04 -6.23 10.43
CA VAL A 92 10.67 -7.48 9.75
C VAL A 92 11.45 -7.73 8.45
N GLU A 93 12.02 -6.69 7.88
CA GLU A 93 12.83 -6.76 6.66
C GLU A 93 12.10 -7.34 5.43
N VAL A 94 10.76 -7.31 5.40
CA VAL A 94 9.98 -7.66 4.21
C VAL A 94 10.02 -6.47 3.25
N PRO A 95 10.38 -6.66 1.97
CA PRO A 95 10.39 -5.54 1.03
C PRO A 95 8.98 -5.00 0.82
N PHE A 96 8.88 -3.68 0.68
CA PHE A 96 7.57 -3.06 0.47
C PHE A 96 7.62 -1.94 -0.56
N ILE A 97 6.47 -1.70 -1.19
CA ILE A 97 6.24 -0.64 -2.16
C ILE A 97 5.26 0.35 -1.54
N GLU A 98 5.64 1.61 -1.53
CA GLU A 98 4.79 2.70 -1.03
C GLU A 98 3.96 3.26 -2.18
N ILE A 99 2.63 3.40 -1.98
CA ILE A 99 1.79 4.01 -3.00
C ILE A 99 0.92 5.12 -2.41
N HIS A 100 0.62 6.10 -3.24
CA HIS A 100 -0.30 7.20 -2.97
C HIS A 100 -1.18 7.42 -4.18
N ILE A 101 -2.49 7.59 -3.96
CA ILE A 101 -3.45 7.84 -5.04
C ILE A 101 -3.21 9.23 -5.62
N SER A 102 -3.11 10.24 -4.76
CA SER A 102 -2.81 11.61 -5.19
C SER A 102 -1.32 11.82 -5.36
N ASN A 103 -0.95 12.85 -6.11
CA ASN A 103 0.43 13.32 -6.13
C ASN A 103 0.68 14.13 -4.86
N ILE A 104 1.33 13.51 -3.88
CA ILE A 104 1.56 14.15 -2.56
C ILE A 104 2.45 15.39 -2.66
N PHE A 105 3.25 15.50 -3.72
CA PHE A 105 4.13 16.65 -3.94
C PHE A 105 3.38 17.87 -4.48
N ALA A 106 2.14 17.69 -4.94
CA ALA A 106 1.29 18.75 -5.46
C ALA A 106 0.23 19.22 -4.45
N ARG A 107 0.30 18.73 -3.22
CA ARG A 107 -0.64 19.04 -2.15
C ARG A 107 0.02 19.95 -1.10
N GLU A 108 -0.46 19.94 0.14
CA GLU A 108 0.08 20.77 1.22
C GLU A 108 1.55 20.40 1.49
N GLU A 109 2.32 21.38 1.93
CA GLU A 109 3.76 21.23 2.15
C GLU A 109 4.12 20.05 3.06
N PHE A 110 3.33 19.83 4.12
CA PHE A 110 3.60 18.74 5.06
C PHE A 110 3.46 17.33 4.46
N ARG A 111 2.84 17.21 3.26
CA ARG A 111 2.68 15.92 2.57
C ARG A 111 3.87 15.57 1.69
N LYS A 112 4.83 16.46 1.52
CA LYS A 112 5.99 16.21 0.65
C LYS A 112 7.00 15.26 1.28
N GLU A 113 6.97 15.10 2.60
CA GLU A 113 7.90 14.26 3.31
C GLU A 113 7.24 12.94 3.72
N SER A 114 7.91 11.83 3.41
CA SER A 114 7.45 10.49 3.77
C SER A 114 8.45 9.83 4.72
N TYR A 115 7.93 9.20 5.77
CA TYR A 115 8.75 8.40 6.67
C TYR A 115 9.06 7.01 6.12
N PHE A 116 8.57 6.67 4.92
CA PHE A 116 8.73 5.33 4.35
C PHE A 116 9.54 5.30 3.06
N SER A 117 9.59 6.40 2.30
CA SER A 117 10.13 6.40 0.95
C SER A 117 11.59 6.01 0.88
N ASP A 118 12.38 6.34 1.89
CA ASP A 118 13.82 6.03 1.92
C ASP A 118 14.11 4.55 2.20
N ILE A 119 13.15 3.82 2.77
CA ILE A 119 13.32 2.39 3.08
C ILE A 119 12.46 1.49 2.19
N ALA A 120 11.58 2.05 1.36
CA ALA A 120 10.77 1.31 0.41
C ALA A 120 11.62 0.83 -0.78
N VAL A 121 11.19 -0.26 -1.41
CA VAL A 121 11.78 -0.70 -2.68
C VAL A 121 11.54 0.34 -3.77
N GLY A 122 10.36 0.95 -3.76
CA GLY A 122 9.98 2.00 -4.69
C GLY A 122 8.74 2.73 -4.23
N VAL A 123 8.44 3.84 -4.89
CA VAL A 123 7.31 4.71 -4.56
C VAL A 123 6.52 5.01 -5.82
N ILE A 124 5.20 4.89 -5.75
CA ILE A 124 4.28 5.25 -6.83
C ILE A 124 3.32 6.31 -6.25
N SER A 125 3.24 7.46 -6.90
CA SER A 125 2.42 8.57 -6.40
C SER A 125 1.79 9.33 -7.55
N GLY A 126 0.49 9.61 -7.45
CA GLY A 126 -0.17 10.53 -8.35
C GLY A 126 -0.94 9.93 -9.53
N PHE A 127 -1.04 8.60 -9.62
CA PHE A 127 -1.71 7.94 -10.76
C PHE A 127 -3.13 7.47 -10.44
N GLY A 128 -3.73 7.97 -9.34
CA GLY A 128 -5.06 7.54 -8.95
C GLY A 128 -5.09 6.05 -8.62
N PHE A 129 -6.20 5.39 -8.96
CA PHE A 129 -6.36 3.95 -8.68
C PHE A 129 -5.43 3.08 -9.52
N GLU A 130 -4.95 3.59 -10.66
CA GLU A 130 -3.97 2.87 -11.48
C GLU A 130 -2.68 2.59 -10.69
N GLY A 131 -2.37 3.41 -9.69
CA GLY A 131 -1.22 3.18 -8.82
C GLY A 131 -1.22 1.81 -8.16
N TYR A 132 -2.40 1.29 -7.80
CA TYR A 132 -2.52 -0.06 -7.24
C TYR A 132 -2.14 -1.14 -8.26
N ASN A 133 -2.58 -1.00 -9.50
CA ASN A 133 -2.20 -1.93 -10.58
C ASN A 133 -0.71 -1.91 -10.85
N LEU A 134 -0.14 -0.70 -10.92
CA LEU A 134 1.31 -0.53 -11.14
C LEU A 134 2.11 -1.18 -10.00
N ALA A 135 1.67 -1.01 -8.77
CA ALA A 135 2.31 -1.60 -7.61
C ALA A 135 2.23 -3.12 -7.62
N LEU A 136 1.08 -3.67 -8.01
CA LEU A 136 0.91 -5.12 -8.11
C LEU A 136 1.84 -5.69 -9.18
N ASP A 137 1.93 -5.06 -10.34
CA ASP A 137 2.86 -5.48 -11.40
C ASP A 137 4.30 -5.45 -10.89
N ALA A 138 4.69 -4.37 -10.21
CA ALA A 138 6.03 -4.25 -9.63
C ALA A 138 6.31 -5.33 -8.60
N ALA A 139 5.35 -5.62 -7.72
CA ALA A 139 5.47 -6.65 -6.69
C ALA A 139 5.68 -8.04 -7.30
N ILE A 140 4.86 -8.39 -8.30
CA ILE A 140 4.96 -9.66 -9.00
C ILE A 140 6.33 -9.78 -9.69
N ASN A 141 6.77 -8.72 -10.34
CA ASN A 141 8.07 -8.69 -11.02
C ASN A 141 9.24 -8.86 -10.04
N LEU A 142 9.17 -8.22 -8.88
CA LEU A 142 10.19 -8.37 -7.83
C LEU A 142 10.33 -9.83 -7.39
N CYS A 143 9.21 -10.51 -7.18
CA CYS A 143 9.21 -11.90 -6.71
C CYS A 143 9.67 -12.87 -7.78
N SER A 144 9.41 -12.60 -9.05
CA SER A 144 9.80 -13.48 -10.15
C SER A 144 11.31 -13.46 -10.44
N LYS A 145 12.04 -12.48 -9.89
CA LYS A 145 13.50 -12.37 -10.05
C LYS A 145 14.29 -13.11 -8.98
N LYS A 146 13.61 -13.74 -8.05
CA LYS A 146 14.27 -14.52 -6.99
C LYS A 146 14.69 -15.91 -7.46
#